data_ace584ad5997cf662b00f9056f21b129
#
_entry.id   ace584ad5997cf662b00f9056f21b129
#
_cell.length_a   1.000
_cell.length_b   1.000
_cell.length_c   1.000
_cell.angle_alpha   90.00
_cell.angle_beta   90.00
_cell.angle_gamma   90.00
#
_symmetry.space_group_name_H-M   'P 1'
#
loop_
_entity.id
_entity.type
_entity.pdbx_description
1 polymer ?
#
loop_
_entity_poly.entity_id
_entity_poly.type
_entity_poly.pdbx_seq_one_letter_code
_entity_poly.pdbx_strand_id
1 'polypeptide(L)'
;MKIAHLYIFAFFGLFFISCKKGELLENQTPSTKLFVDKINRSGEERLNTVVNLRWSGDDKDGFVKGFEFSFNKINWEFTTKQDSVFRFSISGNSDTSDIDFYVRAVDNDGNKDPEPAFLSIPIKNKKPEISFDDALIKTDTVFSVFSILWKADDFDGLETIDSVFVKINEGRWYPLPRTLTFLTLVPENPENVGLQNGNVYFGFDALLRSEKISGLKVNDRNFVYIKVRDNAGSESLPDTLKSFYLKKKSSDLLVIDAHNINVTPNPTAIYLPLINEINGNYDLYDLFPSGFANFPSFWKPTFSLLLNLYDKVFWYGESTAINNSLPLELASAAIQDYLNKGGKVLISSSFPASVVRTSAIYQFSPVDSFATVLTGQRIDFPIDSLAVKQADAPNFPNLKVTKFINGLDPFYAKSSAKIIYKAQLKTNGFFAPKAICAKSENADGKTNQIFCSVELNNLLGDADGNSSTNELKEFFRTVLKQEFNW
;
A
#
# COMPACT_ATOMS: atom_id res chain seq x y z
N MET A 1 -30.72 104.96 -22.01
CA MET A 1 -31.20 103.64 -21.56
C MET A 1 -31.70 102.81 -22.75
N LYS A 2 -30.88 102.60 -23.78
CA LYS A 2 -31.23 101.82 -24.98
C LYS A 2 -30.04 101.06 -25.62
N ILE A 3 -28.94 100.88 -24.93
CA ILE A 3 -27.75 100.18 -25.47
C ILE A 3 -27.41 98.83 -24.74
N ALA A 4 -28.05 98.58 -23.61
CA ALA A 4 -27.73 97.37 -22.79
C ALA A 4 -28.46 96.07 -23.26
N HIS A 5 -29.43 96.14 -24.13
CA HIS A 5 -30.18 94.94 -24.59
C HIS A 5 -29.68 94.32 -25.89
N LEU A 6 -28.75 94.95 -26.57
CA LEU A 6 -28.20 94.40 -27.81
C LEU A 6 -27.00 93.40 -27.61
N TYR A 7 -26.36 93.53 -26.51
CA TYR A 7 -25.23 92.61 -26.22
C TYR A 7 -25.65 91.27 -25.60
N ILE A 8 -26.84 91.21 -24.98
CA ILE A 8 -27.35 89.94 -24.40
C ILE A 8 -27.86 88.99 -25.48
N PHE A 9 -28.29 89.48 -26.59
CA PHE A 9 -28.77 88.62 -27.72
C PHE A 9 -27.61 88.07 -28.58
N ALA A 10 -26.52 88.80 -28.64
CA ALA A 10 -25.31 88.31 -29.35
C ALA A 10 -24.56 87.21 -28.59
N PHE A 11 -24.67 87.17 -27.27
CA PHE A 11 -23.97 86.15 -26.44
C PHE A 11 -24.72 84.81 -26.35
N PHE A 12 -26.06 84.81 -26.62
CA PHE A 12 -26.89 83.62 -26.61
C PHE A 12 -26.90 82.89 -27.98
N GLY A 13 -26.41 83.51 -29.03
CA GLY A 13 -26.36 82.96 -30.41
C GLY A 13 -25.08 82.13 -30.66
N LEU A 14 -24.09 82.11 -29.74
CA LEU A 14 -22.81 81.43 -29.94
C LEU A 14 -22.75 80.02 -29.27
N PHE A 15 -23.85 79.60 -28.61
CA PHE A 15 -23.84 78.24 -27.94
C PHE A 15 -24.50 77.14 -28.82
N PHE A 16 -24.82 77.39 -30.05
CA PHE A 16 -25.39 76.37 -30.95
C PHE A 16 -24.45 75.92 -32.07
N ILE A 17 -23.15 76.04 -31.87
CA ILE A 17 -22.24 75.45 -32.84
C ILE A 17 -21.56 74.27 -32.25
N SER A 18 -21.93 73.11 -32.79
CA SER A 18 -21.17 71.92 -32.92
C SER A 18 -21.22 70.91 -31.80
N CYS A 19 -22.20 70.10 -31.73
CA CYS A 19 -21.95 68.68 -31.70
C CYS A 19 -21.81 68.17 -33.14
N LYS A 20 -20.62 68.17 -33.70
CA LYS A 20 -20.31 67.20 -34.72
C LYS A 20 -20.42 65.84 -34.02
N LYS A 21 -21.42 65.03 -34.38
CA LYS A 21 -21.38 63.59 -34.18
C LYS A 21 -20.03 63.17 -34.71
N GLY A 22 -19.17 62.69 -33.80
CA GLY A 22 -17.95 62.01 -34.22
C GLY A 22 -18.37 60.94 -35.21
N GLU A 23 -17.75 60.89 -36.36
CA GLU A 23 -17.88 59.75 -37.25
C GLU A 23 -17.48 58.54 -36.38
N LEU A 24 -18.39 57.56 -36.33
CA LEU A 24 -18.03 56.26 -35.74
C LEU A 24 -16.82 55.78 -36.52
N LEU A 25 -15.67 55.74 -35.86
CA LEU A 25 -14.50 55.11 -36.41
C LEU A 25 -14.88 53.69 -36.82
N GLU A 26 -14.56 53.30 -38.06
CA GLU A 26 -14.77 51.93 -38.49
C GLU A 26 -14.00 51.03 -37.54
N ASN A 27 -14.68 50.02 -36.97
CA ASN A 27 -14.09 49.09 -36.08
C ASN A 27 -12.93 48.35 -36.78
N GLN A 28 -11.73 48.35 -36.15
CA GLN A 28 -10.56 47.66 -36.64
C GLN A 28 -10.51 46.24 -36.12
N THR A 29 -10.06 45.32 -36.93
CA THR A 29 -9.85 43.93 -36.48
C THR A 29 -8.66 43.82 -35.54
N PRO A 30 -8.75 42.98 -34.50
CA PRO A 30 -7.64 42.77 -33.58
C PRO A 30 -6.45 42.07 -34.26
N SER A 31 -5.28 42.13 -33.65
CA SER A 31 -4.07 41.42 -34.08
C SER A 31 -3.60 40.44 -33.05
N THR A 32 -2.97 39.33 -33.47
CA THR A 32 -2.56 38.23 -32.61
C THR A 32 -1.06 37.99 -32.67
N LYS A 33 -0.44 37.71 -31.53
CA LYS A 33 0.96 37.26 -31.44
C LYS A 33 1.00 35.92 -30.69
N LEU A 34 1.83 35.00 -31.21
CA LEU A 34 2.06 33.68 -30.66
C LEU A 34 3.49 33.56 -30.17
N PHE A 35 3.70 32.97 -29.01
CA PHE A 35 4.99 32.82 -28.36
C PHE A 35 5.23 31.34 -28.01
N VAL A 36 6.48 30.91 -28.25
CA VAL A 36 7.01 29.67 -27.79
C VAL A 36 8.45 29.89 -27.30
N ASP A 37 8.87 29.23 -26.27
CA ASP A 37 10.17 29.51 -25.66
C ASP A 37 11.34 29.14 -26.58
N LYS A 38 11.27 28.00 -27.27
CA LYS A 38 12.31 27.56 -28.24
C LYS A 38 11.72 26.56 -29.23
N ILE A 39 12.02 26.70 -30.51
CA ILE A 39 11.69 25.72 -31.54
C ILE A 39 12.98 25.33 -32.25
N ASN A 40 13.33 24.05 -32.25
CA ASN A 40 14.32 23.48 -33.08
C ASN A 40 13.75 22.26 -33.82
N ARG A 41 13.96 22.22 -35.14
CA ARG A 41 13.40 21.17 -36.02
C ARG A 41 14.42 20.10 -36.40
N SER A 42 15.61 20.12 -35.81
CA SER A 42 16.67 19.16 -36.12
C SER A 42 16.89 18.17 -34.96
N GLY A 43 16.62 16.90 -35.22
CA GLY A 43 17.03 15.79 -34.37
C GLY A 43 16.49 15.82 -32.94
N GLU A 44 17.38 15.75 -31.96
CA GLU A 44 17.03 15.66 -30.54
C GLU A 44 16.53 16.98 -29.90
N GLU A 45 16.58 18.09 -30.66
CA GLU A 45 16.10 19.39 -30.16
C GLU A 45 14.62 19.67 -30.49
N ARG A 46 13.84 18.66 -30.89
CA ARG A 46 12.39 18.76 -31.04
C ARG A 46 11.74 18.87 -29.64
N LEU A 47 10.57 19.52 -29.60
CA LEU A 47 9.84 19.67 -28.35
C LEU A 47 9.24 18.32 -27.90
N ASN A 48 8.97 18.22 -26.62
CA ASN A 48 8.24 17.08 -26.05
C ASN A 48 6.79 17.05 -26.57
N THR A 49 6.09 15.95 -26.34
CA THR A 49 4.66 15.81 -26.66
C THR A 49 3.75 16.71 -25.81
N VAL A 50 4.28 17.28 -24.74
CA VAL A 50 3.59 18.29 -23.91
C VAL A 50 4.18 19.65 -24.18
N VAL A 51 3.39 20.57 -24.74
CA VAL A 51 3.85 21.89 -25.18
C VAL A 51 3.01 22.97 -24.51
N ASN A 52 3.65 23.96 -23.91
CA ASN A 52 3.01 25.17 -23.42
C ASN A 52 3.12 26.28 -24.46
N LEU A 53 1.97 26.73 -24.96
CA LEU A 53 1.85 27.83 -25.91
C LEU A 53 1.26 29.04 -25.22
N ARG A 54 1.79 30.22 -25.59
CA ARG A 54 1.31 31.51 -25.11
C ARG A 54 0.98 32.42 -26.28
N TRP A 55 -0.06 33.22 -26.13
CA TRP A 55 -0.48 34.18 -27.13
C TRP A 55 -0.95 35.45 -26.47
N SER A 56 -0.94 36.51 -27.24
CA SER A 56 -1.53 37.80 -26.86
C SER A 56 -2.20 38.43 -28.06
N GLY A 57 -3.12 39.29 -27.80
CA GLY A 57 -3.78 40.10 -28.84
C GLY A 57 -3.80 41.58 -28.48
N ASP A 58 -3.87 42.40 -29.48
CA ASP A 58 -4.00 43.85 -29.37
C ASP A 58 -5.13 44.34 -30.29
N ASP A 59 -5.94 45.27 -29.78
CA ASP A 59 -7.02 45.89 -30.50
C ASP A 59 -6.90 47.41 -30.31
N LYS A 60 -6.79 48.13 -31.43
CA LYS A 60 -6.46 49.56 -31.43
C LYS A 60 -7.61 50.50 -31.04
N ASP A 61 -8.82 50.05 -31.19
CA ASP A 61 -10.04 50.85 -30.98
C ASP A 61 -11.02 50.20 -29.99
N GLY A 62 -10.64 49.04 -29.40
CA GLY A 62 -11.42 48.31 -28.43
C GLY A 62 -10.60 47.53 -27.44
N PHE A 63 -11.01 46.30 -27.19
CA PHE A 63 -10.26 45.33 -26.37
C PHE A 63 -10.49 43.90 -26.86
N VAL A 64 -9.47 43.06 -26.67
CA VAL A 64 -9.56 41.64 -26.99
C VAL A 64 -10.42 40.92 -25.94
N LYS A 65 -11.57 40.40 -26.37
CA LYS A 65 -12.52 39.63 -25.57
C LYS A 65 -12.03 38.22 -25.29
N GLY A 66 -11.25 37.64 -26.19
CA GLY A 66 -10.72 36.31 -26.11
C GLY A 66 -10.01 35.87 -27.38
N PHE A 67 -9.77 34.60 -27.48
CA PHE A 67 -9.02 33.99 -28.59
C PHE A 67 -9.74 32.77 -29.13
N GLU A 68 -9.54 32.48 -30.40
CA GLU A 68 -9.89 31.20 -31.00
C GLU A 68 -8.62 30.52 -31.46
N PHE A 69 -8.46 29.23 -31.11
CA PHE A 69 -7.34 28.43 -31.61
C PHE A 69 -7.82 27.22 -32.43
N SER A 70 -6.97 26.73 -33.31
CA SER A 70 -7.26 25.61 -34.22
C SER A 70 -5.99 24.86 -34.60
N PHE A 71 -6.12 23.57 -34.88
CA PHE A 71 -5.06 22.72 -35.44
C PHE A 71 -5.23 22.43 -36.94
N ASN A 72 -6.34 22.91 -37.55
CA ASN A 72 -6.65 22.60 -38.95
C ASN A 72 -7.29 23.76 -39.72
N LYS A 73 -7.40 24.94 -39.13
CA LYS A 73 -8.12 26.14 -39.65
C LYS A 73 -9.62 25.96 -39.92
N ILE A 74 -10.18 24.79 -39.57
CA ILE A 74 -11.61 24.46 -39.80
C ILE A 74 -12.36 24.51 -38.46
N ASN A 75 -11.86 23.77 -37.48
CA ASN A 75 -12.48 23.72 -36.15
C ASN A 75 -11.76 24.70 -35.23
N TRP A 76 -12.48 25.67 -34.72
CA TRP A 76 -11.97 26.71 -33.85
C TRP A 76 -12.58 26.58 -32.46
N GLU A 77 -11.73 26.62 -31.43
CA GLU A 77 -12.15 26.61 -30.02
C GLU A 77 -11.89 27.96 -29.39
N PHE A 78 -12.89 28.51 -28.70
CA PHE A 78 -12.80 29.81 -28.03
C PHE A 78 -12.25 29.65 -26.60
N THR A 79 -11.38 30.59 -26.22
CA THR A 79 -10.84 30.71 -24.88
C THR A 79 -10.59 32.15 -24.47
N THR A 80 -10.71 32.47 -23.19
CA THR A 80 -10.30 33.75 -22.62
C THR A 80 -8.86 33.71 -22.04
N LYS A 81 -8.23 32.54 -22.04
CA LYS A 81 -6.85 32.37 -21.56
C LYS A 81 -5.85 32.84 -22.61
N GLN A 82 -4.70 33.30 -22.15
CA GLN A 82 -3.57 33.70 -22.97
C GLN A 82 -2.45 32.66 -23.02
N ASP A 83 -2.69 31.48 -22.44
CA ASP A 83 -1.80 30.31 -22.51
C ASP A 83 -2.61 29.01 -22.40
N SER A 84 -2.02 27.94 -22.87
CA SER A 84 -2.52 26.58 -22.64
C SER A 84 -1.43 25.53 -22.81
N VAL A 85 -1.57 24.44 -22.06
CA VAL A 85 -0.73 23.24 -22.19
C VAL A 85 -1.46 22.24 -23.08
N PHE A 86 -0.84 21.92 -24.21
CA PHE A 86 -1.36 20.94 -25.16
C PHE A 86 -0.58 19.63 -25.02
N ARG A 87 -1.29 18.52 -25.13
CA ARG A 87 -0.73 17.17 -25.17
C ARG A 87 -1.02 16.56 -26.52
N PHE A 88 0.03 16.19 -27.24
CA PHE A 88 -0.07 15.67 -28.59
C PHE A 88 0.22 14.18 -28.62
N SER A 89 -0.62 13.43 -29.32
CA SER A 89 -0.34 12.04 -29.65
C SER A 89 0.35 11.96 -31.01
N ILE A 90 1.40 11.14 -31.10
CA ILE A 90 2.05 10.86 -32.37
C ILE A 90 1.47 9.53 -32.88
N SER A 91 0.78 9.56 -34.00
CA SER A 91 0.18 8.38 -34.60
C SER A 91 1.09 7.79 -35.68
N GLY A 92 1.13 6.45 -35.78
CA GLY A 92 1.91 5.73 -36.79
C GLY A 92 3.24 5.21 -36.27
N ASN A 93 4.15 4.84 -37.19
CA ASN A 93 5.46 4.26 -36.84
C ASN A 93 6.59 5.31 -36.65
N SER A 94 6.23 6.59 -36.60
CA SER A 94 7.19 7.68 -36.39
C SER A 94 7.19 8.09 -34.91
N ASP A 95 8.33 8.42 -34.37
CA ASP A 95 8.51 9.05 -33.07
C ASP A 95 8.48 10.59 -33.15
N THR A 96 8.27 11.15 -34.34
CA THR A 96 8.24 12.59 -34.62
C THR A 96 7.00 13.00 -35.37
N SER A 97 6.52 14.22 -35.11
CA SER A 97 5.44 14.86 -35.86
C SER A 97 5.62 16.37 -35.85
N ASP A 98 5.07 17.05 -36.85
CA ASP A 98 4.94 18.49 -36.88
C ASP A 98 3.46 18.84 -36.75
N ILE A 99 3.12 19.57 -35.70
CA ILE A 99 1.74 19.95 -35.38
C ILE A 99 1.50 21.41 -35.75
N ASP A 100 0.58 21.66 -36.66
CA ASP A 100 0.18 23.01 -37.02
C ASP A 100 -0.78 23.58 -35.99
N PHE A 101 -0.43 24.74 -35.43
CA PHE A 101 -1.24 25.46 -34.45
C PHE A 101 -1.53 26.87 -34.97
N TYR A 102 -2.81 27.27 -34.89
CA TYR A 102 -3.30 28.58 -35.30
C TYR A 102 -4.03 29.19 -34.11
N VAL A 103 -3.84 30.51 -33.90
CA VAL A 103 -4.58 31.28 -32.91
C VAL A 103 -4.92 32.66 -33.45
N ARG A 104 -6.12 33.14 -33.14
CA ARG A 104 -6.60 34.49 -33.53
C ARG A 104 -7.35 35.15 -32.38
N ALA A 105 -7.14 36.45 -32.22
CA ALA A 105 -7.87 37.26 -31.28
C ALA A 105 -9.31 37.54 -31.78
N VAL A 106 -10.18 37.71 -30.81
CA VAL A 106 -11.57 38.14 -31.02
C VAL A 106 -11.83 39.40 -30.17
N ASP A 107 -12.30 40.50 -30.79
CA ASP A 107 -12.53 41.75 -30.11
C ASP A 107 -13.91 41.77 -29.38
N ASN A 108 -14.22 42.89 -28.74
CA ASN A 108 -15.48 43.11 -28.03
C ASN A 108 -16.72 43.13 -28.94
N ASP A 109 -16.55 43.42 -30.23
CA ASP A 109 -17.65 43.48 -31.22
C ASP A 109 -17.79 42.16 -32.00
N GLY A 110 -16.92 41.19 -31.76
CA GLY A 110 -16.94 39.86 -32.35
C GLY A 110 -16.15 39.73 -33.65
N ASN A 111 -15.40 40.77 -34.05
CA ASN A 111 -14.47 40.65 -35.18
C ASN A 111 -13.26 39.80 -34.79
N LYS A 112 -12.73 39.12 -35.76
CA LYS A 112 -11.63 38.19 -35.59
C LYS A 112 -10.42 38.67 -36.37
N ASP A 113 -9.25 38.41 -35.85
CA ASP A 113 -8.02 38.62 -36.60
C ASP A 113 -8.08 37.86 -37.93
N PRO A 114 -8.01 38.53 -39.07
CA PRO A 114 -8.09 37.91 -40.39
C PRO A 114 -6.86 37.10 -40.73
N GLU A 115 -5.72 37.37 -40.03
CA GLU A 115 -4.45 36.70 -40.22
C GLU A 115 -4.04 35.94 -38.93
N PRO A 116 -4.61 34.76 -38.65
CA PRO A 116 -4.26 34.01 -37.47
C PRO A 116 -2.75 33.78 -37.31
N ALA A 117 -2.23 34.02 -36.12
CA ALA A 117 -0.84 33.65 -35.82
C ALA A 117 -0.64 32.15 -35.97
N PHE A 118 0.41 31.73 -36.61
CA PHE A 118 0.70 30.35 -37.01
C PHE A 118 2.05 29.86 -36.49
N LEU A 119 2.09 28.62 -36.07
CA LEU A 119 3.29 27.91 -35.68
C LEU A 119 3.18 26.43 -36.06
N SER A 120 4.17 25.90 -36.75
CA SER A 120 4.35 24.45 -36.89
C SER A 120 5.29 23.96 -35.78
N ILE A 121 4.72 23.15 -34.86
CA ILE A 121 5.37 22.69 -33.64
C ILE A 121 6.03 21.35 -33.91
N PRO A 122 7.37 21.28 -33.95
CA PRO A 122 8.10 20.02 -34.13
C PRO A 122 8.11 19.24 -32.80
N ILE A 123 7.41 18.13 -32.69
CA ILE A 123 7.40 17.29 -31.51
C ILE A 123 8.15 15.97 -31.73
N LYS A 124 8.72 15.43 -30.65
CA LYS A 124 9.33 14.10 -30.61
C LYS A 124 8.92 13.44 -29.29
N ASN A 125 8.39 12.24 -29.40
CA ASN A 125 8.09 11.41 -28.25
C ASN A 125 9.33 10.66 -27.79
N LYS A 126 9.54 10.57 -26.48
CA LYS A 126 10.47 9.63 -25.86
C LYS A 126 9.68 8.47 -25.29
N LYS A 127 10.25 7.27 -25.42
CA LYS A 127 9.62 6.07 -24.86
C LYS A 127 9.65 6.13 -23.34
N PRO A 128 8.55 5.75 -22.67
CA PRO A 128 8.56 5.64 -21.22
C PRO A 128 9.47 4.51 -20.74
N GLU A 129 9.82 4.54 -19.48
CA GLU A 129 10.63 3.51 -18.81
C GLU A 129 9.86 2.95 -17.61
N ILE A 130 10.12 1.67 -17.28
CA ILE A 130 9.54 1.01 -16.11
C ILE A 130 10.54 0.01 -15.55
N SER A 131 10.56 -0.12 -14.23
CA SER A 131 11.37 -1.11 -13.53
C SER A 131 10.66 -1.66 -12.31
N PHE A 132 10.87 -2.94 -12.00
CA PHE A 132 10.45 -3.52 -10.72
C PHE A 132 11.32 -3.05 -9.57
N ASP A 133 10.71 -3.01 -8.38
CA ASP A 133 11.46 -2.95 -7.13
C ASP A 133 11.73 -4.38 -6.63
N ASP A 134 12.87 -4.95 -7.03
CA ASP A 134 13.27 -6.31 -6.67
C ASP A 134 13.50 -6.52 -5.16
N ALA A 135 13.60 -5.44 -4.38
CA ALA A 135 13.83 -5.52 -2.94
C ALA A 135 12.66 -6.16 -2.18
N LEU A 136 11.47 -6.23 -2.79
CA LEU A 136 10.28 -6.84 -2.18
C LEU A 136 10.25 -8.37 -2.26
N ILE A 137 10.92 -8.99 -3.23
CA ILE A 137 11.06 -10.45 -3.31
C ILE A 137 12.45 -10.85 -2.85
N LYS A 138 12.59 -10.95 -1.53
CA LYS A 138 13.89 -11.20 -0.87
C LYS A 138 14.33 -12.65 -0.94
N THR A 139 13.39 -13.58 -1.06
CA THR A 139 13.64 -15.02 -1.06
C THR A 139 13.28 -15.64 -2.40
N ASP A 140 13.98 -16.74 -2.75
CA ASP A 140 13.70 -17.50 -3.97
C ASP A 140 12.33 -18.20 -3.94
N THR A 141 11.74 -18.34 -2.76
CA THR A 141 10.42 -18.96 -2.53
C THR A 141 9.51 -17.96 -1.84
N VAL A 142 8.31 -17.77 -2.39
CA VAL A 142 7.24 -16.96 -1.82
C VAL A 142 6.02 -17.82 -1.50
N PHE A 143 5.23 -17.37 -0.55
CA PHE A 143 3.94 -18.01 -0.22
C PHE A 143 2.88 -17.70 -1.29
N SER A 144 1.71 -18.32 -1.14
CA SER A 144 0.58 -18.17 -2.05
C SER A 144 -0.03 -16.74 -2.08
N VAL A 145 0.63 -15.77 -1.47
CA VAL A 145 0.29 -14.34 -1.57
C VAL A 145 1.59 -13.56 -1.73
N PHE A 146 1.67 -12.75 -2.76
CA PHE A 146 2.84 -11.91 -3.00
C PHE A 146 2.44 -10.58 -3.62
N SER A 147 3.24 -9.56 -3.36
CA SER A 147 3.08 -8.23 -3.96
C SER A 147 4.24 -7.92 -4.87
N ILE A 148 3.95 -7.24 -5.95
CA ILE A 148 4.92 -6.69 -6.88
C ILE A 148 4.80 -5.18 -6.91
N LEU A 149 5.92 -4.50 -6.90
CA LEU A 149 6.04 -3.04 -6.89
C LEU A 149 6.88 -2.60 -8.08
N TRP A 150 6.53 -1.48 -8.67
CA TRP A 150 7.27 -0.90 -9.80
C TRP A 150 7.29 0.61 -9.74
N LYS A 151 8.23 1.16 -10.47
CA LYS A 151 8.33 2.58 -10.75
C LYS A 151 8.31 2.78 -12.27
N ALA A 152 7.37 3.59 -12.74
CA ALA A 152 7.33 4.04 -14.14
C ALA A 152 7.81 5.48 -14.19
N ASP A 153 8.46 5.85 -15.29
CA ASP A 153 8.92 7.19 -15.58
C ASP A 153 8.76 7.49 -17.07
N ASP A 154 8.59 8.76 -17.39
CA ASP A 154 8.57 9.26 -18.76
C ASP A 154 9.29 10.60 -18.81
N PHE A 155 10.23 10.73 -19.71
CA PHE A 155 10.97 11.98 -19.89
C PHE A 155 10.06 13.15 -20.29
N ASP A 156 8.96 12.86 -20.99
CA ASP A 156 7.98 13.84 -21.41
C ASP A 156 7.00 14.22 -20.27
N GLY A 157 7.13 13.58 -19.11
CA GLY A 157 6.37 13.81 -17.88
C GLY A 157 5.50 12.61 -17.49
N LEU A 158 5.35 12.35 -16.18
CA LEU A 158 4.54 11.23 -15.67
C LEU A 158 3.08 11.27 -16.13
N GLU A 159 2.57 12.45 -16.46
CA GLU A 159 1.21 12.63 -16.96
C GLU A 159 1.01 12.11 -18.39
N THR A 160 2.10 11.88 -19.14
CA THR A 160 2.04 11.27 -20.48
C THR A 160 1.87 9.76 -20.42
N ILE A 161 2.13 9.11 -19.30
CA ILE A 161 1.86 7.69 -19.12
C ILE A 161 0.35 7.44 -19.23
N ASP A 162 -0.04 6.56 -20.16
CA ASP A 162 -1.42 6.13 -20.38
C ASP A 162 -1.77 4.90 -19.55
N SER A 163 -0.99 3.85 -19.66
CA SER A 163 -1.29 2.56 -19.03
C SER A 163 -0.04 1.75 -18.74
N VAL A 164 -0.13 0.95 -17.67
CA VAL A 164 0.85 -0.06 -17.30
C VAL A 164 0.28 -1.44 -17.61
N PHE A 165 1.12 -2.39 -18.00
CA PHE A 165 0.71 -3.75 -18.30
C PHE A 165 1.61 -4.74 -17.58
N VAL A 166 1.01 -5.74 -16.95
CA VAL A 166 1.71 -6.85 -16.29
C VAL A 166 1.35 -8.18 -16.98
N LYS A 167 2.32 -9.07 -17.06
CA LYS A 167 2.14 -10.43 -17.59
C LYS A 167 2.85 -11.43 -16.68
N ILE A 168 2.22 -12.59 -16.45
CA ILE A 168 2.82 -13.68 -15.69
C ILE A 168 3.07 -14.85 -16.66
N ASN A 169 4.31 -15.33 -16.73
CA ASN A 169 4.73 -16.44 -17.61
C ASN A 169 4.21 -16.21 -19.04
N GLU A 170 3.55 -17.19 -19.62
CA GLU A 170 2.93 -17.13 -20.95
C GLU A 170 1.48 -16.62 -20.91
N GLY A 171 1.05 -16.02 -19.81
CA GLY A 171 -0.28 -15.41 -19.71
C GLY A 171 -0.46 -14.18 -20.60
N ARG A 172 -1.64 -13.60 -20.60
CA ARG A 172 -1.94 -12.37 -21.35
C ARG A 172 -1.45 -11.14 -20.58
N TRP A 173 -1.16 -10.07 -21.32
CA TRP A 173 -0.93 -8.75 -20.72
C TRP A 173 -2.21 -8.25 -20.04
N TYR A 174 -2.09 -7.95 -18.76
CA TYR A 174 -3.16 -7.43 -17.91
C TYR A 174 -2.98 -5.92 -17.73
N PRO A 175 -3.97 -5.10 -18.14
CA PRO A 175 -3.86 -3.65 -18.03
C PRO A 175 -4.05 -3.18 -16.59
N LEU A 176 -3.26 -2.20 -16.20
CA LEU A 176 -3.29 -1.57 -14.89
C LEU A 176 -3.47 -0.05 -15.01
N PRO A 177 -4.17 0.59 -14.07
CA PRO A 177 -4.24 2.04 -14.02
C PRO A 177 -2.83 2.65 -13.88
N ARG A 178 -2.58 3.73 -14.61
CA ARG A 178 -1.28 4.44 -14.60
C ARG A 178 -0.85 4.94 -13.21
N THR A 179 -1.80 5.19 -12.33
CA THR A 179 -1.55 5.66 -10.96
C THR A 179 -1.21 4.56 -9.98
N LEU A 180 -1.33 3.29 -10.39
CA LEU A 180 -1.01 2.15 -9.55
C LEU A 180 0.50 1.90 -9.58
N THR A 181 1.11 1.74 -8.41
CA THR A 181 2.54 1.47 -8.26
C THR A 181 2.83 0.09 -7.70
N PHE A 182 1.81 -0.62 -7.22
CA PHE A 182 1.92 -2.01 -6.77
C PHE A 182 0.58 -2.72 -6.84
N LEU A 183 0.63 -4.04 -6.87
CA LEU A 183 -0.52 -4.92 -6.70
C LEU A 183 -0.15 -6.15 -5.88
N THR A 184 -1.15 -6.80 -5.30
CA THR A 184 -1.00 -8.07 -4.60
C THR A 184 -1.74 -9.17 -5.36
N LEU A 185 -1.12 -10.33 -5.47
CA LEU A 185 -1.63 -11.48 -6.19
C LEU A 185 -1.85 -12.66 -5.25
N VAL A 186 -2.97 -13.35 -5.46
CA VAL A 186 -3.35 -14.57 -4.75
C VAL A 186 -3.83 -15.59 -5.78
N PRO A 187 -3.28 -16.80 -5.85
CA PRO A 187 -3.81 -17.85 -6.71
C PRO A 187 -5.30 -18.06 -6.47
N GLU A 188 -6.04 -18.41 -7.51
CA GLU A 188 -7.48 -18.71 -7.39
C GLU A 188 -7.74 -19.89 -6.45
N ASN A 189 -6.89 -20.92 -6.53
CA ASN A 189 -6.90 -22.11 -5.68
C ASN A 189 -5.48 -22.38 -5.14
N PRO A 190 -5.07 -21.75 -4.05
CA PRO A 190 -3.68 -21.81 -3.56
C PRO A 190 -3.22 -23.21 -3.12
N GLU A 191 -4.13 -24.14 -2.87
CA GLU A 191 -3.87 -25.56 -2.57
C GLU A 191 -3.66 -26.43 -3.80
N ASN A 192 -4.03 -25.97 -4.99
CA ASN A 192 -3.92 -26.74 -6.23
C ASN A 192 -2.61 -26.41 -6.95
N VAL A 193 -1.88 -27.47 -7.35
CA VAL A 193 -0.64 -27.35 -8.11
C VAL A 193 -0.93 -27.04 -9.59
N GLY A 194 -0.05 -26.26 -10.21
CA GLY A 194 -0.03 -26.04 -11.66
C GLY A 194 -0.55 -24.68 -12.11
N LEU A 195 -0.85 -24.60 -13.37
CA LEU A 195 -1.27 -23.37 -14.05
C LEU A 195 -2.69 -22.97 -13.68
N GLN A 196 -2.88 -21.72 -13.25
CA GLN A 196 -4.17 -21.18 -12.90
C GLN A 196 -4.22 -19.66 -13.04
N ASN A 197 -5.39 -19.08 -12.77
CA ASN A 197 -5.54 -17.63 -12.65
C ASN A 197 -5.14 -17.15 -11.26
N GLY A 198 -4.78 -15.87 -11.18
CA GLY A 198 -4.59 -15.16 -9.92
C GLY A 198 -5.65 -14.11 -9.70
N ASN A 199 -6.16 -14.01 -8.48
CA ASN A 199 -6.94 -12.87 -8.01
C ASN A 199 -6.02 -11.66 -7.84
N VAL A 200 -6.48 -10.50 -8.30
CA VAL A 200 -5.71 -9.26 -8.32
C VAL A 200 -6.28 -8.28 -7.29
N TYR A 201 -5.44 -7.77 -6.43
CA TYR A 201 -5.81 -6.79 -5.39
C TYR A 201 -5.01 -5.51 -5.58
N PHE A 202 -5.71 -4.36 -5.61
CA PHE A 202 -5.11 -3.05 -5.78
C PHE A 202 -4.98 -2.30 -4.45
N GLY A 203 -3.82 -1.67 -4.26
CA GLY A 203 -3.56 -0.74 -3.17
C GLY A 203 -3.56 -1.36 -1.77
N PHE A 204 -3.39 -0.50 -0.77
CA PHE A 204 -3.30 -0.92 0.64
C PHE A 204 -4.63 -1.43 1.21
N ASP A 205 -5.76 -1.04 0.63
CA ASP A 205 -7.09 -1.53 1.04
C ASP A 205 -7.43 -2.90 0.46
N ALA A 206 -6.49 -3.51 -0.29
CA ALA A 206 -6.66 -4.81 -0.93
C ALA A 206 -7.97 -4.91 -1.75
N LEU A 207 -8.20 -3.92 -2.61
CA LEU A 207 -9.42 -3.87 -3.44
C LEU A 207 -9.37 -4.98 -4.49
N LEU A 208 -10.18 -6.02 -4.31
CA LEU A 208 -10.30 -7.14 -5.24
C LEU A 208 -10.85 -6.66 -6.58
N ARG A 209 -10.19 -7.05 -7.67
CA ARG A 209 -10.63 -6.80 -9.04
C ARG A 209 -11.47 -7.96 -9.56
N SER A 210 -12.47 -7.65 -10.37
CA SER A 210 -13.32 -8.67 -11.01
C SER A 210 -12.57 -9.49 -12.07
N GLU A 211 -11.62 -8.86 -12.76
CA GLU A 211 -10.78 -9.50 -13.76
C GLU A 211 -9.56 -10.15 -13.10
N LYS A 212 -9.32 -11.43 -13.44
CA LYS A 212 -8.20 -12.22 -12.93
C LYS A 212 -7.05 -12.20 -13.92
N ILE A 213 -5.82 -12.28 -13.38
CA ILE A 213 -4.63 -12.42 -14.22
C ILE A 213 -4.37 -13.89 -14.53
N SER A 214 -4.04 -14.20 -15.78
CA SER A 214 -3.73 -15.58 -16.22
C SER A 214 -2.22 -15.87 -16.15
N GLY A 215 -1.87 -17.15 -16.12
CA GLY A 215 -0.48 -17.58 -16.28
C GLY A 215 0.25 -17.93 -14.98
N LEU A 216 -0.40 -17.83 -13.82
CA LEU A 216 0.22 -18.12 -12.53
C LEU A 216 0.41 -19.64 -12.35
N LYS A 217 1.62 -20.07 -11.94
CA LYS A 217 1.94 -21.46 -11.66
C LYS A 217 2.17 -21.68 -10.18
N VAL A 218 1.29 -22.41 -9.52
CA VAL A 218 1.43 -22.78 -8.11
C VAL A 218 2.30 -24.02 -7.98
N ASN A 219 3.20 -24.03 -7.01
CA ASN A 219 4.21 -25.04 -6.75
C ASN A 219 5.23 -25.16 -7.89
N ASP A 220 5.53 -24.03 -8.53
CA ASP A 220 6.48 -23.92 -9.64
C ASP A 220 7.10 -22.50 -9.69
N ARG A 221 8.11 -22.33 -10.56
CA ARG A 221 8.72 -21.02 -10.81
C ARG A 221 7.84 -20.14 -11.68
N ASN A 222 7.82 -18.86 -11.34
CA ASN A 222 7.10 -17.83 -12.05
C ASN A 222 8.04 -16.71 -12.50
N PHE A 223 7.73 -16.14 -13.67
CA PHE A 223 8.33 -14.95 -14.24
C PHE A 223 7.24 -13.90 -14.38
N VAL A 224 7.51 -12.69 -13.94
CA VAL A 224 6.59 -11.56 -14.08
C VAL A 224 7.24 -10.51 -14.96
N TYR A 225 6.51 -10.05 -15.95
CA TYR A 225 6.94 -9.01 -16.89
C TYR A 225 6.06 -7.79 -16.73
N ILE A 226 6.65 -6.61 -16.87
CA ILE A 226 5.94 -5.35 -16.81
C ILE A 226 6.38 -4.45 -17.96
N LYS A 227 5.45 -3.69 -18.53
CA LYS A 227 5.73 -2.62 -19.50
C LYS A 227 4.77 -1.46 -19.29
N VAL A 228 5.14 -0.31 -19.79
CA VAL A 228 4.34 0.91 -19.73
C VAL A 228 4.15 1.47 -21.14
N ARG A 229 2.99 2.09 -21.38
CA ARG A 229 2.66 2.78 -22.62
C ARG A 229 2.31 4.23 -22.31
N ASP A 230 2.81 5.13 -23.13
CA ASP A 230 2.48 6.54 -23.10
C ASP A 230 1.23 6.90 -23.93
N ASN A 231 0.78 8.14 -23.84
CA ASN A 231 -0.34 8.66 -24.60
C ASN A 231 -0.05 8.87 -26.11
N ALA A 232 1.22 8.81 -26.52
CA ALA A 232 1.64 8.81 -27.90
C ALA A 232 1.63 7.39 -28.52
N GLY A 233 1.35 6.36 -27.70
CA GLY A 233 1.30 4.97 -28.11
C GLY A 233 2.63 4.23 -28.07
N SER A 234 3.72 4.87 -27.62
CA SER A 234 5.03 4.20 -27.49
C SER A 234 5.06 3.34 -26.23
N GLU A 235 5.71 2.18 -26.35
CA GLU A 235 5.85 1.24 -25.23
C GLU A 235 7.31 1.15 -24.78
N SER A 236 7.51 1.00 -23.47
CA SER A 236 8.82 0.65 -22.91
C SER A 236 9.28 -0.74 -23.36
N LEU A 237 10.56 -1.02 -23.20
CA LEU A 237 10.99 -2.41 -23.13
C LEU A 237 10.37 -3.06 -21.90
N PRO A 238 9.94 -4.33 -21.96
CA PRO A 238 9.47 -5.05 -20.78
C PRO A 238 10.62 -5.23 -19.77
N ASP A 239 10.36 -4.90 -18.50
CA ASP A 239 11.21 -5.33 -17.40
C ASP A 239 10.74 -6.68 -16.85
N THR A 240 11.65 -7.45 -16.26
CA THR A 240 11.41 -8.80 -15.76
C THR A 240 11.81 -8.89 -14.31
N LEU A 241 10.83 -9.19 -13.44
CA LEU A 241 11.08 -9.47 -12.04
C LEU A 241 11.93 -10.74 -11.88
N LYS A 242 12.88 -10.73 -10.92
CA LYS A 242 13.62 -11.94 -10.55
C LYS A 242 12.66 -13.10 -10.34
N SER A 243 12.91 -14.24 -10.99
CA SER A 243 12.06 -15.42 -10.91
C SER A 243 11.99 -15.95 -9.47
N PHE A 244 10.83 -16.44 -9.08
CA PHE A 244 10.58 -16.99 -7.76
C PHE A 244 9.73 -18.26 -7.83
N TYR A 245 9.89 -19.12 -6.83
CA TYR A 245 9.05 -20.30 -6.65
C TYR A 245 7.82 -19.93 -5.82
N LEU A 246 6.61 -20.18 -6.33
CA LEU A 246 5.36 -19.93 -5.64
C LEU A 246 4.92 -21.18 -4.90
N LYS A 247 5.09 -21.19 -3.59
CA LYS A 247 4.73 -22.34 -2.73
C LYS A 247 3.21 -22.49 -2.66
N LYS A 248 2.73 -23.73 -2.80
CA LYS A 248 1.32 -24.02 -2.57
C LYS A 248 0.96 -23.97 -1.08
N LYS A 249 -0.28 -23.65 -0.77
CA LYS A 249 -0.87 -23.88 0.55
C LYS A 249 -1.03 -25.40 0.77
N SER A 250 -0.55 -25.93 1.86
CA SER A 250 -0.57 -27.37 2.13
C SER A 250 -1.33 -27.77 3.39
N SER A 251 -1.76 -26.80 4.20
CA SER A 251 -2.48 -27.00 5.46
C SER A 251 -3.46 -25.88 5.74
N ASP A 252 -4.41 -26.11 6.65
CA ASP A 252 -5.26 -25.05 7.21
C ASP A 252 -4.64 -24.37 8.42
N LEU A 253 -3.47 -24.80 8.85
CA LEU A 253 -2.66 -24.24 9.92
C LEU A 253 -1.41 -23.56 9.34
N LEU A 254 -1.28 -22.25 9.58
CA LEU A 254 -0.04 -21.50 9.36
C LEU A 254 0.70 -21.36 10.66
N VAL A 255 1.96 -21.79 10.67
CA VAL A 255 2.90 -21.54 11.76
C VAL A 255 3.82 -20.40 11.36
N ILE A 256 3.89 -19.37 12.20
CA ILE A 256 4.75 -18.20 11.98
C ILE A 256 5.87 -18.24 13.00
N ASP A 257 7.09 -18.44 12.48
CA ASP A 257 8.33 -18.37 13.26
C ASP A 257 8.85 -16.93 13.26
N ALA A 258 8.61 -16.22 14.36
CA ALA A 258 9.13 -14.88 14.59
C ALA A 258 10.34 -14.90 15.56
N HIS A 259 11.01 -16.01 15.69
CA HIS A 259 12.15 -16.20 16.60
C HIS A 259 13.46 -16.02 15.85
N ASN A 260 14.41 -15.28 16.42
CA ASN A 260 15.72 -15.11 15.81
C ASN A 260 16.56 -16.40 16.01
N ILE A 261 17.08 -16.94 14.92
CA ILE A 261 17.87 -18.17 14.89
C ILE A 261 19.06 -18.19 15.87
N ASN A 262 19.57 -17.02 16.27
CA ASN A 262 20.72 -16.90 17.17
C ASN A 262 20.39 -17.17 18.64
N VAL A 263 19.13 -17.43 18.98
CA VAL A 263 18.70 -17.73 20.36
C VAL A 263 18.63 -19.23 20.57
N THR A 264 19.18 -19.69 21.70
CA THR A 264 19.26 -21.13 22.06
C THR A 264 18.46 -21.39 23.35
N PRO A 265 17.61 -22.44 23.43
CA PRO A 265 17.29 -23.43 22.39
C PRO A 265 16.38 -22.91 21.30
N ASN A 266 16.51 -23.40 20.07
CA ASN A 266 15.62 -23.07 18.98
C ASN A 266 14.20 -23.67 19.23
N PRO A 267 13.17 -22.87 19.44
CA PRO A 267 11.82 -23.34 19.73
C PRO A 267 11.20 -24.14 18.58
N THR A 268 11.63 -23.91 17.35
CA THR A 268 11.19 -24.63 16.14
C THR A 268 11.38 -26.14 16.29
N ALA A 269 12.52 -26.59 16.87
CA ALA A 269 12.80 -27.99 17.11
C ALA A 269 11.84 -28.65 18.13
N ILE A 270 11.18 -27.85 18.96
CA ILE A 270 10.19 -28.30 19.94
C ILE A 270 8.77 -28.24 19.35
N TYR A 271 8.39 -27.11 18.77
CA TYR A 271 7.02 -26.87 18.33
C TYR A 271 6.64 -27.70 17.10
N LEU A 272 7.48 -27.73 16.06
CA LEU A 272 7.09 -28.32 14.79
C LEU A 272 6.80 -29.82 14.88
N PRO A 273 7.60 -30.67 15.60
CA PRO A 273 7.26 -32.08 15.83
C PRO A 273 5.94 -32.27 16.56
N LEU A 274 5.66 -31.49 17.61
CA LEU A 274 4.42 -31.57 18.39
C LEU A 274 3.20 -31.19 17.52
N ILE A 275 3.31 -30.10 16.75
CA ILE A 275 2.24 -29.66 15.86
C ILE A 275 1.98 -30.68 14.76
N ASN A 276 3.04 -31.24 14.17
CA ASN A 276 2.91 -32.27 13.15
C ASN A 276 2.20 -33.52 13.69
N GLU A 277 2.52 -33.95 14.90
CA GLU A 277 1.86 -35.09 15.54
C GLU A 277 0.38 -34.83 15.81
N ILE A 278 0.01 -33.59 16.17
CA ILE A 278 -1.37 -33.23 16.53
C ILE A 278 -2.22 -32.89 15.30
N ASN A 279 -1.67 -32.10 14.38
CA ASN A 279 -2.40 -31.56 13.22
C ASN A 279 -2.14 -32.33 11.93
N GLY A 280 -1.09 -33.15 11.89
CA GLY A 280 -0.69 -33.93 10.70
C GLY A 280 0.03 -33.13 9.62
N ASN A 281 -0.17 -31.81 9.55
CA ASN A 281 0.46 -30.93 8.57
C ASN A 281 0.38 -29.46 9.03
N TYR A 282 1.27 -28.63 8.51
CA TYR A 282 1.28 -27.16 8.70
C TYR A 282 2.06 -26.50 7.56
N ASP A 283 1.79 -25.22 7.31
CA ASP A 283 2.67 -24.36 6.53
C ASP A 283 3.52 -23.51 7.47
N LEU A 284 4.82 -23.40 7.23
CA LEU A 284 5.74 -22.61 8.03
C LEU A 284 6.13 -21.32 7.30
N TYR A 285 5.89 -20.18 7.93
CA TYR A 285 6.40 -18.88 7.51
C TYR A 285 7.45 -18.40 8.50
N ASP A 286 8.73 -18.55 8.11
CA ASP A 286 9.87 -18.13 8.91
C ASP A 286 10.19 -16.65 8.59
N LEU A 287 10.10 -15.79 9.62
CA LEU A 287 10.41 -14.37 9.51
C LEU A 287 11.93 -14.09 9.55
N PHE A 288 12.74 -15.05 9.96
CA PHE A 288 14.20 -14.90 10.11
C PHE A 288 14.99 -16.09 9.56
N PRO A 289 14.74 -16.54 8.33
CA PRO A 289 15.46 -17.67 7.78
C PRO A 289 16.96 -17.38 7.76
N SER A 290 17.76 -18.26 8.37
CA SER A 290 19.20 -18.05 8.52
C SER A 290 19.62 -16.72 9.17
N GLY A 291 18.76 -16.14 10.01
CA GLY A 291 19.00 -14.89 10.74
C GLY A 291 18.74 -13.61 9.94
N PHE A 292 18.27 -13.71 8.71
CA PHE A 292 17.90 -12.55 7.86
C PHE A 292 16.40 -12.28 7.89
N ALA A 293 16.03 -11.00 7.95
CA ALA A 293 14.62 -10.62 7.95
C ALA A 293 13.94 -10.99 6.61
N ASN A 294 12.93 -11.84 6.70
CA ASN A 294 12.06 -12.27 5.60
C ASN A 294 10.62 -11.79 5.85
N PHE A 295 10.46 -10.47 5.96
CA PHE A 295 9.16 -9.89 6.19
C PHE A 295 8.33 -9.88 4.91
N PRO A 296 6.98 -9.92 5.02
CA PRO A 296 6.12 -9.76 3.87
C PRO A 296 6.39 -8.41 3.20
N SER A 297 6.15 -8.32 1.91
CA SER A 297 6.30 -7.06 1.15
C SER A 297 5.55 -5.92 1.84
N PHE A 298 4.34 -6.22 2.30
CA PHE A 298 3.53 -5.34 3.13
C PHE A 298 2.84 -6.14 4.24
N TRP A 299 2.86 -5.63 5.48
CA TRP A 299 2.04 -6.18 6.57
C TRP A 299 0.54 -6.06 6.26
N LYS A 300 0.17 -5.03 5.51
CA LYS A 300 -1.13 -4.88 4.87
C LYS A 300 -0.88 -4.31 3.45
N PRO A 301 -1.32 -4.94 2.36
CA PRO A 301 -2.27 -6.06 2.27
C PRO A 301 -1.66 -7.48 2.25
N THR A 302 -0.37 -7.65 1.91
CA THR A 302 0.20 -8.97 1.62
C THR A 302 0.00 -9.96 2.75
N PHE A 303 0.39 -9.58 3.97
CA PHE A 303 0.29 -10.47 5.13
C PHE A 303 -1.15 -10.71 5.58
N SER A 304 -2.01 -9.68 5.54
CA SER A 304 -3.43 -9.84 5.84
C SER A 304 -4.11 -10.84 4.91
N LEU A 305 -3.81 -10.78 3.61
CA LEU A 305 -4.34 -11.74 2.65
C LEU A 305 -3.77 -13.14 2.85
N LEU A 306 -2.50 -13.25 3.25
CA LEU A 306 -1.89 -14.53 3.58
C LEU A 306 -2.58 -15.18 4.79
N LEU A 307 -2.78 -14.46 5.90
CA LEU A 307 -3.48 -14.98 7.07
C LEU A 307 -4.87 -15.50 6.71
N ASN A 308 -5.61 -14.78 5.86
CA ASN A 308 -6.96 -15.13 5.43
C ASN A 308 -7.05 -16.42 4.59
N LEU A 309 -5.93 -16.99 4.15
CA LEU A 309 -5.91 -18.31 3.50
C LEU A 309 -5.99 -19.47 4.49
N TYR A 310 -5.79 -19.22 5.78
CA TYR A 310 -5.68 -20.24 6.82
C TYR A 310 -6.79 -20.11 7.85
N ASP A 311 -7.28 -21.24 8.37
CA ASP A 311 -8.27 -21.25 9.44
C ASP A 311 -7.64 -20.95 10.79
N LYS A 312 -6.38 -21.38 10.98
CA LYS A 312 -5.66 -21.31 12.25
C LYS A 312 -4.27 -20.76 12.02
N VAL A 313 -3.81 -19.94 12.93
CA VAL A 313 -2.44 -19.38 12.95
C VAL A 313 -1.81 -19.67 14.31
N PHE A 314 -0.60 -20.17 14.30
CA PHE A 314 0.26 -20.23 15.48
C PHE A 314 1.45 -19.30 15.26
N TRP A 315 1.53 -18.25 16.05
CA TRP A 315 2.64 -17.30 16.10
C TRP A 315 3.50 -17.58 17.31
N TYR A 316 4.78 -17.82 17.13
CA TYR A 316 5.74 -17.82 18.23
C TYR A 316 6.91 -16.89 17.94
N GLY A 317 7.45 -16.25 18.99
CA GLY A 317 8.52 -15.28 18.85
C GLY A 317 9.12 -14.87 20.18
N GLU A 318 10.12 -14.03 20.09
CA GLU A 318 10.86 -13.47 21.21
C GLU A 318 10.73 -11.95 21.27
N SER A 319 11.33 -11.35 22.32
CA SER A 319 11.28 -9.91 22.58
C SER A 319 12.21 -9.06 21.70
N THR A 320 12.87 -9.64 20.69
CA THR A 320 13.79 -8.89 19.83
C THR A 320 13.03 -7.92 18.94
N ALA A 321 13.25 -6.64 19.17
CA ALA A 321 12.70 -5.57 18.34
C ALA A 321 13.58 -5.33 17.10
N ILE A 322 12.92 -5.03 15.98
CA ILE A 322 13.56 -4.62 14.73
C ILE A 322 13.09 -3.19 14.42
N ASN A 323 14.03 -2.28 14.25
CA ASN A 323 13.72 -0.86 14.07
C ASN A 323 12.78 -0.31 15.15
N ASN A 324 13.01 -0.70 16.40
CA ASN A 324 12.22 -0.34 17.59
C ASN A 324 10.78 -0.90 17.63
N SER A 325 10.44 -1.87 16.79
CA SER A 325 9.13 -2.53 16.82
C SER A 325 9.27 -4.04 16.82
N LEU A 326 8.40 -4.72 17.56
CA LEU A 326 8.31 -6.19 17.50
C LEU A 326 7.65 -6.61 16.19
N PRO A 327 8.03 -7.75 15.57
CA PRO A 327 7.30 -8.29 14.42
C PRO A 327 5.79 -8.44 14.66
N LEU A 328 5.40 -8.80 15.88
CA LEU A 328 4.00 -8.91 16.29
C LEU A 328 3.27 -7.55 16.30
N GLU A 329 3.95 -6.45 16.65
CA GLU A 329 3.40 -5.09 16.56
C GLU A 329 3.18 -4.67 15.11
N LEU A 330 4.13 -4.98 14.24
CA LEU A 330 4.01 -4.71 12.80
C LEU A 330 2.86 -5.50 12.16
N ALA A 331 2.61 -6.72 12.65
CA ALA A 331 1.54 -7.60 12.18
C ALA A 331 0.15 -7.26 12.79
N SER A 332 0.07 -6.38 13.78
CA SER A 332 -1.13 -6.19 14.61
C SER A 332 -2.40 -5.88 13.81
N ALA A 333 -2.33 -4.99 12.83
CA ALA A 333 -3.46 -4.65 11.97
C ALA A 333 -3.93 -5.85 11.13
N ALA A 334 -3.00 -6.66 10.62
CA ALA A 334 -3.32 -7.86 9.86
C ALA A 334 -3.96 -8.94 10.75
N ILE A 335 -3.46 -9.12 11.98
CA ILE A 335 -4.02 -10.07 12.96
C ILE A 335 -5.42 -9.62 13.38
N GLN A 336 -5.65 -8.32 13.62
CA GLN A 336 -6.96 -7.80 13.96
C GLN A 336 -7.97 -8.03 12.82
N ASP A 337 -7.58 -7.74 11.57
CA ASP A 337 -8.42 -7.99 10.39
C ASP A 337 -8.75 -9.49 10.24
N TYR A 338 -7.78 -10.36 10.51
CA TYR A 338 -7.94 -11.81 10.46
C TYR A 338 -8.94 -12.31 11.53
N LEU A 339 -8.79 -11.85 12.78
CA LEU A 339 -9.71 -12.18 13.89
C LEU A 339 -11.14 -11.69 13.61
N ASN A 340 -11.29 -10.49 13.04
CA ASN A 340 -12.59 -9.92 12.68
C ASN A 340 -13.31 -10.72 11.58
N LYS A 341 -12.56 -11.46 10.76
CA LYS A 341 -13.09 -12.37 9.73
C LYS A 341 -13.31 -13.81 10.22
N GLY A 342 -13.16 -14.05 11.51
CA GLY A 342 -13.37 -15.37 12.12
C GLY A 342 -12.12 -16.25 12.15
N GLY A 343 -10.95 -15.70 11.84
CA GLY A 343 -9.67 -16.40 11.99
C GLY A 343 -9.35 -16.72 13.45
N LYS A 344 -8.49 -17.71 13.66
CA LYS A 344 -8.11 -18.22 14.99
C LYS A 344 -6.61 -18.14 15.17
N VAL A 345 -6.15 -17.50 16.27
CA VAL A 345 -4.72 -17.30 16.49
C VAL A 345 -4.27 -17.71 17.90
N LEU A 346 -3.23 -18.54 17.94
CA LEU A 346 -2.44 -18.77 19.14
C LEU A 346 -1.16 -17.95 19.04
N ILE A 347 -0.85 -17.16 20.07
CA ILE A 347 0.38 -16.38 20.19
C ILE A 347 1.14 -16.83 21.42
N SER A 348 2.43 -17.13 21.24
CA SER A 348 3.39 -17.46 22.29
C SER A 348 4.63 -16.62 22.09
N SER A 349 4.80 -15.56 22.87
CA SER A 349 5.93 -14.63 22.70
C SER A 349 6.36 -14.04 24.02
N SER A 350 7.66 -13.80 24.18
CA SER A 350 8.17 -12.91 25.21
C SER A 350 8.07 -11.47 24.73
N PHE A 351 8.04 -10.54 25.68
CA PHE A 351 7.95 -9.09 25.42
C PHE A 351 9.08 -8.36 26.16
N PRO A 352 9.55 -7.23 25.67
CA PRO A 352 10.51 -6.40 26.42
C PRO A 352 9.79 -5.74 27.59
N ALA A 353 10.48 -5.54 28.72
CA ALA A 353 9.98 -4.95 29.97
C ALA A 353 9.36 -3.53 29.81
N SER A 354 9.33 -3.00 28.62
CA SER A 354 8.84 -1.66 28.28
C SER A 354 7.85 -1.65 27.10
N VAL A 355 6.95 -2.64 27.02
CA VAL A 355 5.84 -2.53 26.05
C VAL A 355 5.02 -1.28 26.38
N VAL A 356 5.16 -0.27 25.55
CA VAL A 356 4.52 1.03 25.76
C VAL A 356 3.00 0.89 25.69
N ARG A 357 2.25 1.58 26.55
CA ARG A 357 0.77 1.55 26.56
C ARG A 357 0.11 1.92 25.23
N THR A 358 0.85 2.52 24.30
CA THR A 358 0.42 2.85 22.95
C THR A 358 0.67 1.71 21.93
N SER A 359 1.27 0.59 22.36
CA SER A 359 1.53 -0.54 21.47
C SER A 359 0.25 -1.07 20.84
N ALA A 360 0.32 -1.36 19.56
CA ALA A 360 -0.77 -1.95 18.80
C ALA A 360 -1.18 -3.35 19.31
N ILE A 361 -0.35 -4.01 20.10
CA ILE A 361 -0.67 -5.30 20.75
C ILE A 361 -1.93 -5.20 21.61
N TYR A 362 -2.14 -4.09 22.32
CA TYR A 362 -3.34 -3.89 23.14
C TYR A 362 -4.64 -3.81 22.33
N GLN A 363 -4.58 -3.48 21.04
CA GLN A 363 -5.78 -3.36 20.21
C GLN A 363 -6.42 -4.72 19.94
N PHE A 364 -5.61 -5.72 19.62
CA PHE A 364 -6.12 -7.04 19.23
C PHE A 364 -6.00 -8.11 20.33
N SER A 365 -5.08 -7.97 21.31
CA SER A 365 -4.84 -8.99 22.34
C SER A 365 -5.83 -8.92 23.51
N PRO A 366 -5.95 -9.98 24.33
CA PRO A 366 -6.74 -10.00 25.57
C PRO A 366 -6.09 -9.20 26.71
N VAL A 367 -4.99 -8.51 26.46
CA VAL A 367 -4.21 -7.75 27.45
C VAL A 367 -4.83 -6.37 27.64
N ASP A 368 -5.14 -6.01 28.88
CA ASP A 368 -5.48 -4.66 29.27
C ASP A 368 -4.21 -3.82 29.52
N SER A 369 -3.30 -4.37 30.31
CA SER A 369 -1.99 -3.77 30.55
C SER A 369 -0.96 -4.81 31.04
N PHE A 370 0.29 -4.66 30.62
CA PHE A 370 1.39 -5.43 31.19
C PHE A 370 1.82 -4.89 32.57
N ALA A 371 2.51 -5.72 33.33
CA ALA A 371 3.11 -5.32 34.59
C ALA A 371 4.06 -4.13 34.39
N THR A 372 3.95 -3.11 35.24
CA THR A 372 4.94 -2.03 35.26
C THR A 372 6.10 -2.43 36.13
N VAL A 373 7.30 -2.51 35.56
CA VAL A 373 8.55 -2.86 36.25
C VAL A 373 9.41 -1.61 36.30
N LEU A 374 9.73 -1.13 37.51
CA LEU A 374 10.59 0.03 37.72
C LEU A 374 12.06 -0.37 37.71
N THR A 375 12.95 0.60 37.56
CA THR A 375 14.41 0.37 37.62
C THR A 375 14.78 -0.37 38.90
N GLY A 376 15.49 -1.49 38.77
CA GLY A 376 15.87 -2.36 39.86
C GLY A 376 14.82 -3.39 40.29
N GLN A 377 13.61 -3.32 39.75
CA GLN A 377 12.59 -4.36 39.91
C GLN A 377 12.69 -5.39 38.80
N ARG A 378 12.27 -6.62 39.08
CA ARG A 378 12.17 -7.69 38.09
C ARG A 378 11.10 -8.70 38.49
N ILE A 379 10.59 -9.39 37.50
CA ILE A 379 9.64 -10.49 37.65
C ILE A 379 10.30 -11.73 37.06
N ASP A 380 10.52 -12.72 37.90
CA ASP A 380 11.14 -13.97 37.47
C ASP A 380 10.13 -15.11 37.52
N PHE A 381 10.32 -16.07 36.64
CA PHE A 381 9.57 -17.31 36.65
C PHE A 381 10.58 -18.44 36.89
N PRO A 382 10.72 -18.88 38.17
CA PRO A 382 11.76 -19.82 38.56
C PRO A 382 11.56 -21.20 37.97
N ILE A 383 12.65 -21.95 37.81
CA ILE A 383 12.60 -23.38 37.47
C ILE A 383 11.74 -24.12 38.52
N ASP A 384 11.05 -25.14 38.09
CA ASP A 384 10.09 -25.95 38.86
C ASP A 384 8.82 -25.23 39.32
N SER A 385 8.68 -23.93 39.02
CA SER A 385 7.42 -23.21 39.25
C SER A 385 6.39 -23.61 38.22
N LEU A 386 5.08 -23.41 38.56
CA LEU A 386 3.97 -23.81 37.72
C LEU A 386 3.27 -22.61 37.09
N ALA A 387 2.90 -22.79 35.84
CA ALA A 387 1.79 -22.06 35.20
C ALA A 387 0.51 -22.82 35.52
N VAL A 388 -0.27 -22.29 36.48
CA VAL A 388 -1.45 -22.98 37.02
C VAL A 388 -2.69 -22.61 36.21
N LYS A 389 -3.36 -23.63 35.67
CA LYS A 389 -4.64 -23.42 34.97
C LYS A 389 -5.69 -22.82 35.89
N GLN A 390 -6.58 -22.03 35.34
CA GLN A 390 -7.67 -21.40 36.08
C GLN A 390 -8.98 -22.18 35.91
N ALA A 391 -9.96 -21.93 36.77
CA ALA A 391 -11.24 -22.60 36.75
C ALA A 391 -12.01 -22.46 35.43
N ASP A 392 -11.81 -21.32 34.74
CA ASP A 392 -12.43 -21.03 33.42
C ASP A 392 -11.76 -21.77 32.25
N ALA A 393 -10.66 -22.51 32.52
CA ALA A 393 -9.91 -23.28 31.54
C ALA A 393 -9.60 -24.71 32.01
N PRO A 394 -10.65 -25.52 32.39
CA PRO A 394 -10.45 -26.81 33.05
C PRO A 394 -9.77 -27.85 32.17
N ASN A 395 -9.93 -27.76 30.86
CA ASN A 395 -9.37 -28.72 29.89
C ASN A 395 -7.88 -28.57 29.65
N PHE A 396 -7.28 -27.44 30.06
CA PHE A 396 -5.85 -27.22 29.89
C PHE A 396 -5.04 -27.97 30.95
N PRO A 397 -3.84 -28.49 30.63
CA PRO A 397 -2.92 -29.02 31.63
C PRO A 397 -2.27 -27.89 32.46
N ASN A 398 -1.74 -28.16 33.63
CA ASN A 398 -0.76 -27.27 34.23
C ASN A 398 0.58 -27.42 33.48
N LEU A 399 1.35 -26.31 33.37
CA LEU A 399 2.68 -26.36 32.75
C LEU A 399 3.74 -26.00 33.76
N LYS A 400 4.91 -26.67 33.68
CA LYS A 400 6.03 -26.48 34.58
C LYS A 400 7.20 -25.84 33.86
N VAL A 401 7.84 -24.87 34.51
CA VAL A 401 9.04 -24.18 34.01
C VAL A 401 10.22 -25.11 34.05
N THR A 402 10.87 -25.33 32.91
CA THR A 402 12.11 -26.14 32.79
C THR A 402 13.34 -25.28 32.63
N LYS A 403 13.22 -24.04 32.28
CA LYS A 403 14.30 -23.07 32.13
C LYS A 403 13.94 -21.80 32.88
N PHE A 404 14.82 -21.29 33.75
CA PHE A 404 14.59 -20.01 34.44
C PHE A 404 14.31 -18.87 33.44
N ILE A 405 13.18 -18.19 33.63
CA ILE A 405 12.77 -17.06 32.80
C ILE A 405 12.96 -15.80 33.62
N ASN A 406 13.87 -14.94 33.17
CA ASN A 406 14.17 -13.64 33.77
C ASN A 406 13.44 -12.55 32.98
N GLY A 407 12.79 -11.63 33.69
CA GLY A 407 12.12 -10.50 33.05
C GLY A 407 10.83 -10.89 32.32
N LEU A 408 10.02 -11.76 32.91
CA LEU A 408 8.69 -12.09 32.39
C LEU A 408 7.74 -10.91 32.49
N ASP A 409 6.85 -10.74 31.50
CA ASP A 409 5.82 -9.71 31.44
C ASP A 409 4.43 -10.28 31.65
N PRO A 410 4.02 -10.53 32.91
CA PRO A 410 2.64 -10.90 33.21
C PRO A 410 1.72 -9.68 33.02
N PHE A 411 0.45 -9.92 32.83
CA PHE A 411 -0.50 -8.88 32.46
C PHE A 411 -1.80 -8.90 33.25
N TYR A 412 -2.51 -7.78 33.26
CA TYR A 412 -3.92 -7.68 33.58
C TYR A 412 -4.72 -8.00 32.31
N ALA A 413 -5.68 -8.91 32.42
CA ALA A 413 -6.52 -9.27 31.28
C ALA A 413 -7.71 -8.30 31.15
N LYS A 414 -8.15 -8.05 29.92
CA LYS A 414 -9.42 -7.35 29.66
C LYS A 414 -10.57 -8.07 30.33
N SER A 415 -11.62 -7.34 30.73
CA SER A 415 -12.80 -7.93 31.40
C SER A 415 -13.55 -8.97 30.56
N SER A 416 -13.43 -8.89 29.23
CA SER A 416 -14.00 -9.85 28.28
C SER A 416 -13.15 -11.11 28.09
N ALA A 417 -11.94 -11.14 28.60
CA ALA A 417 -10.99 -12.25 28.42
C ALA A 417 -11.07 -13.25 29.58
N LYS A 418 -10.83 -14.53 29.28
CA LYS A 418 -10.74 -15.61 30.26
C LYS A 418 -9.28 -16.01 30.47
N ILE A 419 -8.80 -15.97 31.71
CA ILE A 419 -7.41 -16.32 32.03
C ILE A 419 -7.25 -17.85 31.95
N ILE A 420 -6.30 -18.31 31.16
CA ILE A 420 -5.91 -19.72 31.10
C ILE A 420 -4.90 -20.03 32.18
N TYR A 421 -3.79 -19.27 32.26
CA TYR A 421 -2.72 -19.52 33.21
C TYR A 421 -2.40 -18.33 34.10
N LYS A 422 -2.21 -18.61 35.39
CA LYS A 422 -1.51 -17.74 36.33
C LYS A 422 -0.20 -18.38 36.73
N ALA A 423 0.89 -17.63 36.69
CA ALA A 423 2.22 -18.10 37.01
C ALA A 423 2.57 -17.94 38.49
N GLN A 424 3.36 -18.89 39.03
CA GLN A 424 3.96 -18.80 40.33
C GLN A 424 5.25 -17.94 40.22
N LEU A 425 5.08 -16.63 40.24
CA LEU A 425 6.13 -15.67 40.02
C LEU A 425 6.93 -15.33 41.28
N LYS A 426 8.21 -14.97 41.13
CA LYS A 426 9.03 -14.35 42.15
C LYS A 426 9.30 -12.90 41.79
N THR A 427 8.98 -11.98 42.69
CA THR A 427 9.25 -10.55 42.57
C THR A 427 10.18 -10.08 43.68
N ASN A 428 10.95 -9.05 43.45
CA ASN A 428 11.82 -8.46 44.45
C ASN A 428 11.12 -7.34 45.24
N GLY A 429 10.02 -7.69 45.94
CA GLY A 429 9.36 -6.80 46.92
C GLY A 429 8.26 -5.90 46.38
N PHE A 430 7.67 -6.21 45.22
CA PHE A 430 6.49 -5.50 44.71
C PHE A 430 5.39 -6.47 44.24
N PHE A 431 4.18 -5.94 44.14
CA PHE A 431 3.04 -6.69 43.62
C PHE A 431 3.00 -6.66 42.08
N ALA A 432 2.83 -7.80 41.47
CA ALA A 432 2.67 -7.95 40.02
C ALA A 432 1.42 -8.78 39.69
N PRO A 433 0.75 -8.53 38.53
CA PRO A 433 -0.25 -9.47 38.01
C PRO A 433 0.39 -10.85 37.80
N LYS A 434 -0.44 -11.89 37.75
CA LYS A 434 0.04 -13.27 37.62
C LYS A 434 -0.41 -13.92 36.32
N ALA A 435 -1.31 -13.29 35.54
CA ALA A 435 -1.76 -13.86 34.29
C ALA A 435 -0.64 -13.81 33.24
N ILE A 436 -0.38 -14.94 32.58
CA ILE A 436 0.61 -15.09 31.52
C ILE A 436 -0.01 -15.68 30.25
N CYS A 437 -1.24 -16.21 30.33
CA CYS A 437 -1.98 -16.71 29.18
C CYS A 437 -3.47 -16.49 29.39
N ALA A 438 -4.13 -15.94 28.37
CA ALA A 438 -5.58 -15.70 28.36
C ALA A 438 -6.16 -15.98 26.98
N LYS A 439 -7.47 -16.23 26.93
CA LYS A 439 -8.22 -16.40 25.69
C LYS A 439 -9.30 -15.34 25.52
N SER A 440 -9.57 -15.00 24.28
CA SER A 440 -10.70 -14.19 23.84
C SER A 440 -11.68 -15.05 23.03
N GLU A 441 -12.94 -14.67 23.09
CA GLU A 441 -14.02 -15.30 22.35
C GLU A 441 -14.60 -14.31 21.31
N ASN A 442 -15.06 -14.82 20.18
CA ASN A 442 -15.77 -14.04 19.18
C ASN A 442 -17.21 -13.74 19.64
N ALA A 443 -18.00 -13.07 18.82
CA ALA A 443 -19.39 -12.72 19.12
C ALA A 443 -20.29 -13.94 19.41
N ASP A 444 -19.93 -15.11 18.89
CA ASP A 444 -20.68 -16.38 19.11
C ASP A 444 -20.23 -17.12 20.38
N GLY A 445 -19.35 -16.56 21.19
CA GLY A 445 -18.79 -17.15 22.40
C GLY A 445 -17.79 -18.27 22.15
N LYS A 446 -17.20 -18.32 20.92
CA LYS A 446 -16.20 -19.32 20.54
C LYS A 446 -14.81 -18.74 20.62
N THR A 447 -13.86 -19.48 21.17
CA THR A 447 -12.48 -19.06 21.30
C THR A 447 -11.86 -18.81 19.92
N ASN A 448 -11.44 -17.58 19.64
CA ASN A 448 -10.74 -17.22 18.41
C ASN A 448 -9.31 -16.72 18.65
N GLN A 449 -8.94 -16.46 19.90
CA GLN A 449 -7.59 -16.06 20.25
C GLN A 449 -7.13 -16.68 21.57
N ILE A 450 -5.88 -17.15 21.58
CA ILE A 450 -5.14 -17.49 22.79
C ILE A 450 -3.82 -16.73 22.74
N PHE A 451 -3.56 -15.97 23.79
CA PHE A 451 -2.37 -15.11 23.90
C PHE A 451 -1.58 -15.46 25.15
N CYS A 452 -0.33 -15.88 24.97
CA CYS A 452 0.61 -16.20 26.04
C CYS A 452 1.78 -15.21 25.98
N SER A 453 2.01 -14.46 27.06
CA SER A 453 3.16 -13.54 27.20
C SER A 453 4.42 -14.25 27.69
N VAL A 454 4.56 -15.49 27.30
CA VAL A 454 5.69 -16.37 27.62
C VAL A 454 5.97 -17.27 26.43
N GLU A 455 7.21 -17.59 26.20
CA GLU A 455 7.61 -18.61 25.25
C GLU A 455 7.31 -19.98 25.82
N LEU A 456 6.28 -20.66 25.29
CA LEU A 456 5.78 -21.95 25.79
C LEU A 456 6.83 -23.08 25.73
N ASN A 457 7.84 -22.99 24.85
CA ASN A 457 8.98 -23.94 24.84
C ASN A 457 9.87 -23.92 26.10
N ASN A 458 9.67 -22.94 26.97
CA ASN A 458 10.31 -22.92 28.30
C ASN A 458 9.44 -23.58 29.38
N LEU A 459 8.27 -24.11 29.04
CA LEU A 459 7.29 -24.72 29.92
C LEU A 459 7.10 -26.22 29.57
N LEU A 460 8.17 -26.99 29.54
CA LEU A 460 8.21 -28.38 29.07
C LEU A 460 8.01 -29.41 30.18
N GLY A 461 8.23 -29.03 31.45
CA GLY A 461 8.08 -29.95 32.57
C GLY A 461 6.61 -30.26 32.89
N ASP A 462 6.35 -31.50 33.27
CA ASP A 462 5.04 -31.86 33.84
C ASP A 462 4.98 -31.49 35.33
N ALA A 463 3.76 -31.54 35.90
CA ALA A 463 3.55 -31.23 37.31
C ALA A 463 4.21 -32.25 38.26
N ASP A 464 4.53 -33.44 37.77
CA ASP A 464 5.12 -34.54 38.51
C ASP A 464 6.64 -34.53 38.50
N GLY A 465 7.28 -33.58 37.83
CA GLY A 465 8.74 -33.37 37.86
C GLY A 465 9.53 -34.02 36.73
N ASN A 466 8.86 -34.64 35.76
CA ASN A 466 9.52 -35.17 34.58
C ASN A 466 9.71 -34.11 33.54
N SER A 467 10.88 -34.01 32.94
CA SER A 467 11.09 -33.11 31.76
C SER A 467 10.56 -33.80 30.52
N SER A 468 9.24 -33.73 30.33
CA SER A 468 8.57 -34.28 29.16
C SER A 468 7.83 -33.18 28.38
N THR A 469 7.56 -33.41 27.12
CA THR A 469 6.72 -32.49 26.30
C THR A 469 5.24 -32.84 26.34
N ASN A 470 4.82 -33.75 27.22
CA ASN A 470 3.47 -34.29 27.24
C ASN A 470 2.43 -33.23 27.56
N GLU A 471 2.65 -32.40 28.59
CA GLU A 471 1.71 -31.34 28.97
C GLU A 471 1.66 -30.23 27.91
N LEU A 472 2.81 -29.86 27.32
CA LEU A 472 2.85 -28.92 26.22
C LEU A 472 2.10 -29.50 25.00
N LYS A 473 2.25 -30.78 24.72
CA LYS A 473 1.49 -31.47 23.67
C LYS A 473 -0.01 -31.45 23.94
N GLU A 474 -0.45 -31.73 25.18
CA GLU A 474 -1.84 -31.64 25.58
C GLU A 474 -2.37 -30.20 25.49
N PHE A 475 -1.55 -29.20 25.81
CA PHE A 475 -1.89 -27.80 25.57
C PHE A 475 -2.19 -27.54 24.09
N PHE A 476 -1.30 -27.90 23.17
CA PHE A 476 -1.53 -27.74 21.74
C PHE A 476 -2.73 -28.54 21.23
N ARG A 477 -2.94 -29.77 21.75
CA ARG A 477 -4.10 -30.58 21.41
C ARG A 477 -5.41 -29.87 21.85
N THR A 478 -5.44 -29.35 23.07
CA THR A 478 -6.58 -28.58 23.58
C THR A 478 -6.86 -27.36 22.71
N VAL A 479 -5.82 -26.60 22.37
CA VAL A 479 -5.98 -25.41 21.51
C VAL A 479 -6.48 -25.80 20.12
N LEU A 480 -5.76 -26.68 19.41
CA LEU A 480 -6.03 -26.94 17.98
C LEU A 480 -7.25 -27.82 17.74
N LYS A 481 -7.60 -28.73 18.67
CA LYS A 481 -8.67 -29.71 18.49
C LYS A 481 -9.92 -29.48 19.33
N GLN A 482 -9.85 -28.64 20.37
CA GLN A 482 -11.02 -28.33 21.21
C GLN A 482 -11.40 -26.85 21.08
N GLU A 483 -10.49 -25.91 21.39
CA GLU A 483 -10.78 -24.49 21.42
C GLU A 483 -10.98 -23.90 20.01
N PHE A 484 -10.18 -24.33 19.03
CA PHE A 484 -10.20 -23.84 17.64
C PHE A 484 -10.95 -24.74 16.65
N ASN A 485 -11.60 -25.79 17.12
CA ASN A 485 -12.29 -26.75 16.26
C ASN A 485 -13.80 -26.49 16.20
N TRP A 486 -14.18 -25.33 15.70
CA TRP A 486 -15.55 -24.90 15.54
C TRP A 486 -15.82 -24.27 14.17
#